data_96c85d9e12e6729f1195d09d07408ecb
#
_entry.id   96c85d9e12e6729f1195d09d07408ecb
#
_cell.length_a   1.000
_cell.length_b   1.000
_cell.length_c   1.000
_cell.angle_alpha   90.00
_cell.angle_beta   90.00
_cell.angle_gamma   90.00
#
_symmetry.space_group_name_H-M   'P 1'
#
loop_
_entity.id
_entity.type
_entity.pdbx_description
1 polymer ?
#
loop_
_entity_poly.entity_id
_entity_poly.type
_entity_poly.pdbx_seq_one_letter_code
_entity_poly.pdbx_strand_id
1 'polypeptide(L)'
;MLKLLTRFVTVMIIITGIYLAYTNTTQTTLQQLNNKESILVNFYNFPEIILSSKDGNAGYQYELLKDYLYKLDKQKIEIRDSKYDIQIYYSIDVCKTCVLVKEEDLLLVSNNSNNINNDIEIKSILESVTKGNNSLKDYQTYYTNNELDDLIFNLNNNLISHTILPRGSYLFYKKYYPNLSIKKNIGSIKLLWKFSFDDGSLKNNLFKYLKSDETLTYIESLNDKYYSNNTISSYIFIGSREFIADMTTKLPIYEGKFKEAANVYNLDWKLLAAISYQESKWNNNAISPTGVKGLMMLTKSTATMLGVNRLNPTESILGASKYITQLSKKYIKYDEDTMMSMTLGAYNVGPGHISDIIKIAIKDNVNIENWLTLKKYLLKLHKKQFYKNMEYGYARGWEAVQYIENVKQYYDIISFLEEKDKKIQNNILQEGPKTL
;
A
#
# COMPACT_ATOMS: atom_id res chain seq x y z
N MET A 1 -14.05 67.09 -19.40
CA MET A 1 -13.12 66.03 -19.84
C MET A 1 -12.96 64.92 -18.80
N LEU A 2 -12.67 65.21 -17.53
CA LEU A 2 -12.47 64.21 -16.48
C LEU A 2 -13.71 63.32 -16.21
N LYS A 3 -14.91 63.87 -16.15
CA LYS A 3 -16.18 63.12 -15.96
C LYS A 3 -16.52 62.18 -17.13
N LEU A 4 -16.07 62.50 -18.35
CA LEU A 4 -16.29 61.62 -19.50
C LEU A 4 -15.30 60.42 -19.46
N LEU A 5 -14.05 60.66 -19.03
CA LEU A 5 -13.02 59.66 -18.86
C LEU A 5 -13.39 58.64 -17.76
N THR A 6 -13.91 59.16 -16.61
CA THR A 6 -14.36 58.23 -15.51
C THR A 6 -15.55 57.38 -15.95
N ARG A 7 -16.52 57.91 -16.67
CA ARG A 7 -17.61 57.09 -17.21
C ARG A 7 -17.15 56.05 -18.21
N PHE A 8 -16.18 56.39 -19.08
CA PHE A 8 -15.61 55.43 -20.04
C PHE A 8 -14.87 54.31 -19.33
N VAL A 9 -14.07 54.61 -18.31
CA VAL A 9 -13.34 53.60 -17.50
C VAL A 9 -14.31 52.69 -16.76
N THR A 10 -15.39 53.28 -16.17
CA THR A 10 -16.41 52.48 -15.47
C THR A 10 -17.14 51.52 -16.41
N VAL A 11 -17.50 51.97 -17.61
CA VAL A 11 -18.14 51.11 -18.62
C VAL A 11 -17.20 50.01 -19.10
N MET A 12 -15.91 50.31 -19.29
CA MET A 12 -14.90 49.27 -19.64
C MET A 12 -14.73 48.25 -18.56
N ILE A 13 -14.71 48.65 -17.28
CA ILE A 13 -14.62 47.68 -16.14
C ILE A 13 -15.88 46.81 -16.08
N ILE A 14 -17.06 47.38 -16.33
CA ILE A 14 -18.31 46.59 -16.36
C ILE A 14 -18.32 45.62 -17.53
N ILE A 15 -17.91 46.05 -18.72
CA ILE A 15 -17.82 45.19 -19.92
C ILE A 15 -16.79 44.05 -19.73
N THR A 16 -15.61 44.38 -19.18
CA THR A 16 -14.61 43.34 -18.84
C THR A 16 -15.10 42.38 -17.74
N GLY A 17 -15.81 42.91 -16.74
CA GLY A 17 -16.44 42.08 -15.71
C GLY A 17 -17.51 41.16 -16.28
N ILE A 18 -18.38 41.64 -17.16
CA ILE A 18 -19.40 40.85 -17.86
C ILE A 18 -18.75 39.84 -18.80
N TYR A 19 -17.70 40.20 -19.54
CA TYR A 19 -16.96 39.30 -20.43
C TYR A 19 -16.26 38.18 -19.65
N LEU A 20 -15.60 38.50 -18.52
CA LEU A 20 -15.00 37.50 -17.62
C LEU A 20 -16.05 36.57 -16.98
N ALA A 21 -17.19 37.13 -16.57
CA ALA A 21 -18.31 36.35 -16.05
C ALA A 21 -18.91 35.45 -17.15
N TYR A 22 -19.07 35.95 -18.36
CA TYR A 22 -19.58 35.18 -19.50
C TYR A 22 -18.62 34.08 -19.94
N THR A 23 -17.27 34.33 -19.99
CA THR A 23 -16.28 33.32 -20.29
C THR A 23 -16.20 32.23 -19.22
N ASN A 24 -16.36 32.59 -17.95
CA ASN A 24 -16.44 31.61 -16.85
C ASN A 24 -17.72 30.77 -16.87
N THR A 25 -18.86 31.33 -17.33
CA THR A 25 -20.12 30.58 -17.45
C THR A 25 -20.17 29.67 -18.69
N THR A 26 -19.26 29.84 -19.65
CA THR A 26 -19.18 29.00 -20.87
C THR A 26 -18.14 27.87 -20.80
N GLN A 27 -17.27 27.87 -19.78
CA GLN A 27 -16.29 26.80 -19.62
C GLN A 27 -16.95 25.52 -19.16
N THR A 28 -16.68 24.42 -19.88
CA THR A 28 -17.10 23.09 -19.45
C THR A 28 -16.38 22.66 -18.18
N THR A 29 -16.97 21.72 -17.41
CA THR A 29 -16.32 21.19 -16.21
C THR A 29 -14.97 20.54 -16.50
N LEU A 30 -14.79 19.95 -17.67
CA LEU A 30 -13.50 19.45 -18.13
C LEU A 30 -12.47 20.59 -18.30
N GLN A 31 -12.87 21.71 -18.91
CA GLN A 31 -11.99 22.87 -19.05
C GLN A 31 -11.63 23.50 -17.68
N GLN A 32 -12.61 23.57 -16.77
CA GLN A 32 -12.37 24.06 -15.41
C GLN A 32 -11.38 23.16 -14.65
N LEU A 33 -11.49 21.83 -14.79
CA LEU A 33 -10.54 20.88 -14.22
C LEU A 33 -9.14 21.09 -14.82
N ASN A 34 -9.07 21.27 -16.15
CA ASN A 34 -7.81 21.50 -16.85
C ASN A 34 -7.11 22.81 -16.49
N ASN A 35 -7.84 23.79 -15.95
CA ASN A 35 -7.26 25.06 -15.50
C ASN A 35 -6.72 25.01 -14.05
N LYS A 36 -6.94 23.91 -13.30
CA LYS A 36 -6.44 23.78 -11.94
C LYS A 36 -4.96 23.35 -11.93
N GLU A 37 -4.19 23.85 -10.96
CA GLU A 37 -2.82 23.42 -10.72
C GLU A 37 -2.74 22.03 -10.07
N SER A 38 -3.70 21.72 -9.19
CA SER A 38 -3.81 20.42 -8.53
C SER A 38 -5.26 19.95 -8.55
N ILE A 39 -5.44 18.64 -8.58
CA ILE A 39 -6.73 17.99 -8.53
C ILE A 39 -6.94 17.44 -7.12
N LEU A 40 -8.06 17.85 -6.50
CA LEU A 40 -8.42 17.39 -5.16
C LEU A 40 -9.17 16.08 -5.26
N VAL A 41 -8.66 15.03 -4.62
CA VAL A 41 -9.24 13.69 -4.72
C VAL A 41 -9.54 13.14 -3.33
N ASN A 42 -10.74 12.59 -3.19
CA ASN A 42 -11.14 11.83 -2.01
C ASN A 42 -11.19 10.34 -2.38
N PHE A 43 -10.43 9.53 -1.67
CA PHE A 43 -10.43 8.08 -1.82
C PHE A 43 -11.03 7.42 -0.59
N TYR A 44 -11.92 6.48 -0.79
CA TYR A 44 -12.30 5.57 0.28
C TYR A 44 -11.16 4.59 0.55
N ASN A 45 -10.90 4.34 1.83
CA ASN A 45 -9.77 3.52 2.29
C ASN A 45 -10.04 2.02 2.07
N PHE A 46 -9.91 1.58 0.82
CA PHE A 46 -9.93 0.19 0.40
C PHE A 46 -8.63 -0.13 -0.32
N PRO A 47 -8.04 -1.33 -0.11
CA PRO A 47 -6.74 -1.69 -0.70
C PRO A 47 -6.69 -1.57 -2.22
N GLU A 48 -7.76 -1.92 -2.91
CA GLU A 48 -7.87 -1.79 -4.37
C GLU A 48 -8.07 -0.35 -4.84
N ILE A 49 -8.55 0.56 -3.96
CA ILE A 49 -8.71 1.97 -4.29
C ILE A 49 -7.39 2.70 -4.09
N ILE A 50 -6.89 2.70 -2.86
CA ILE A 50 -5.66 3.37 -2.49
C ILE A 50 -4.92 2.64 -1.36
N LEU A 51 -3.61 2.59 -1.50
CA LEU A 51 -2.66 2.16 -0.48
C LEU A 51 -1.70 3.32 -0.26
N SER A 52 -1.79 3.96 0.89
CA SER A 52 -0.94 5.10 1.25
C SER A 52 0.29 4.64 2.03
N SER A 53 1.46 5.13 1.63
CA SER A 53 2.72 4.91 2.32
C SER A 53 3.55 6.20 2.36
N LYS A 54 4.67 6.18 3.07
CA LYS A 54 5.61 7.31 3.09
C LYS A 54 6.27 7.56 1.74
N ASP A 55 6.53 6.50 0.99
CA ASP A 55 7.17 6.59 -0.32
C ASP A 55 6.19 7.00 -1.42
N GLY A 56 4.91 7.20 -1.05
CA GLY A 56 3.84 7.64 -1.92
C GLY A 56 2.59 6.77 -1.84
N ASN A 57 1.71 6.96 -2.80
CA ASN A 57 0.45 6.24 -2.90
C ASN A 57 0.49 5.24 -4.05
N ALA A 58 -0.15 4.10 -3.83
CA ALA A 58 -0.40 3.05 -4.80
C ALA A 58 -1.88 2.63 -4.74
N GLY A 59 -2.25 1.59 -5.44
CA GLY A 59 -3.61 1.08 -5.51
C GLY A 59 -4.14 1.13 -6.93
N TYR A 60 -4.95 0.15 -7.28
CA TYR A 60 -5.47 0.00 -8.64
C TYR A 60 -6.13 1.29 -9.16
N GLN A 61 -7.03 1.85 -8.34
CA GLN A 61 -7.77 3.05 -8.76
C GLN A 61 -6.90 4.32 -8.68
N TYR A 62 -5.99 4.39 -7.73
CA TYR A 62 -5.04 5.50 -7.67
C TYR A 62 -4.16 5.56 -8.92
N GLU A 63 -3.65 4.42 -9.40
CA GLU A 63 -2.81 4.38 -10.59
C GLU A 63 -3.61 4.64 -11.87
N LEU A 64 -4.83 4.10 -11.97
CA LEU A 64 -5.72 4.39 -13.09
C LEU A 64 -6.07 5.88 -13.17
N LEU A 65 -6.35 6.50 -12.01
CA LEU A 65 -6.59 7.95 -11.94
C LEU A 65 -5.35 8.75 -12.34
N LYS A 66 -4.18 8.33 -11.87
CA LYS A 66 -2.92 9.01 -12.21
C LYS A 66 -2.65 8.99 -13.71
N ASP A 67 -2.89 7.86 -14.37
CA ASP A 67 -2.75 7.75 -15.83
C ASP A 67 -3.80 8.63 -16.56
N TYR A 68 -5.05 8.59 -16.11
CA TYR A 68 -6.11 9.47 -16.66
C TYR A 68 -5.75 10.95 -16.55
N LEU A 69 -5.29 11.39 -15.38
CA LEU A 69 -4.91 12.78 -15.16
C LEU A 69 -3.64 13.16 -15.94
N TYR A 70 -2.69 12.24 -16.10
CA TYR A 70 -1.51 12.45 -16.94
C TYR A 70 -1.91 12.73 -18.40
N LYS A 71 -2.91 12.02 -18.94
CA LYS A 71 -3.45 12.27 -20.30
C LYS A 71 -4.21 13.60 -20.41
N LEU A 72 -4.60 14.20 -19.29
CA LEU A 72 -5.13 15.56 -19.20
C LEU A 72 -4.06 16.61 -18.87
N ASP A 73 -2.78 16.25 -18.95
CA ASP A 73 -1.65 17.14 -18.62
C ASP A 73 -1.64 17.59 -17.14
N LYS A 74 -2.19 16.75 -16.25
CA LYS A 74 -2.27 16.98 -14.81
C LYS A 74 -1.38 16.01 -14.04
N GLN A 75 -0.43 16.55 -13.27
CA GLN A 75 0.52 15.72 -12.52
C GLN A 75 0.32 15.80 -11.00
N LYS A 76 -0.32 16.85 -10.49
CA LYS A 76 -0.45 17.07 -9.05
C LYS A 76 -1.82 16.62 -8.54
N ILE A 77 -1.80 15.58 -7.71
CA ILE A 77 -2.96 15.06 -6.98
C ILE A 77 -2.81 15.46 -5.51
N GLU A 78 -3.84 16.07 -4.93
CA GLU A 78 -3.94 16.33 -3.51
C GLU A 78 -5.06 15.49 -2.90
N ILE A 79 -4.73 14.64 -1.93
CA ILE A 79 -5.72 13.80 -1.25
C ILE A 79 -6.40 14.63 -0.16
N ARG A 80 -7.72 14.61 -0.13
CA ARG A 80 -8.56 15.38 0.81
C ARG A 80 -9.76 14.58 1.27
N ASP A 81 -10.08 14.68 2.55
CA ASP A 81 -11.28 14.03 3.13
C ASP A 81 -12.57 14.78 2.83
N SER A 82 -12.47 16.09 2.62
CA SER A 82 -13.59 16.97 2.29
C SER A 82 -13.21 17.93 1.16
N LYS A 83 -14.20 18.40 0.40
CA LYS A 83 -14.01 19.27 -0.79
C LYS A 83 -13.10 18.62 -1.82
N TYR A 84 -13.65 17.80 -2.66
CA TYR A 84 -12.97 17.07 -3.71
C TYR A 84 -13.46 17.51 -5.10
N ASP A 85 -12.64 17.34 -6.10
CA ASP A 85 -13.02 17.37 -7.51
C ASP A 85 -13.50 16.01 -7.98
N ILE A 86 -12.79 14.95 -7.53
CA ILE A 86 -13.06 13.56 -7.83
C ILE A 86 -13.11 12.76 -6.52
N GLN A 87 -14.15 11.94 -6.35
CA GLN A 87 -14.26 10.97 -5.27
C GLN A 87 -14.31 9.57 -5.84
N ILE A 88 -13.51 8.65 -5.29
CA ILE A 88 -13.48 7.24 -5.69
C ILE A 88 -13.93 6.38 -4.52
N TYR A 89 -15.03 5.65 -4.70
CA TYR A 89 -15.70 4.93 -3.63
C TYR A 89 -16.56 3.78 -4.13
N TYR A 90 -16.99 2.93 -3.20
CA TYR A 90 -17.94 1.87 -3.45
C TYR A 90 -19.38 2.30 -3.12
N SER A 91 -20.34 1.89 -3.97
CA SER A 91 -21.78 2.09 -3.73
C SER A 91 -22.60 1.01 -4.42
N ILE A 92 -23.81 0.76 -3.90
CA ILE A 92 -24.82 -0.06 -4.59
C ILE A 92 -25.42 0.72 -5.76
N ASP A 93 -25.66 2.03 -5.58
CA ASP A 93 -26.33 2.88 -6.55
C ASP A 93 -25.35 3.78 -7.29
N VAL A 94 -25.66 4.06 -8.56
CA VAL A 94 -24.89 5.00 -9.39
C VAL A 94 -25.52 6.38 -9.32
N CYS A 95 -24.76 7.37 -8.92
CA CYS A 95 -25.23 8.77 -8.86
C CYS A 95 -25.18 9.44 -10.25
N LYS A 96 -25.86 10.59 -10.38
CA LYS A 96 -25.94 11.34 -11.65
C LYS A 96 -24.57 11.79 -12.19
N THR A 97 -23.68 12.23 -11.29
CA THR A 97 -22.33 12.69 -11.63
C THR A 97 -21.28 11.59 -11.49
N CYS A 98 -21.70 10.31 -11.40
CA CYS A 98 -20.81 9.16 -11.28
C CYS A 98 -20.53 8.49 -12.62
N VAL A 99 -19.32 7.94 -12.74
CA VAL A 99 -18.95 6.98 -13.77
C VAL A 99 -18.72 5.63 -13.09
N LEU A 100 -19.38 4.60 -13.61
CA LEU A 100 -19.13 3.22 -13.21
C LEU A 100 -17.83 2.77 -13.85
N VAL A 101 -16.83 2.45 -13.01
CA VAL A 101 -15.52 1.97 -13.45
C VAL A 101 -15.46 0.45 -13.43
N LYS A 102 -16.00 -0.15 -12.36
CA LYS A 102 -16.02 -1.60 -12.17
C LYS A 102 -17.24 -2.02 -11.35
N GLU A 103 -17.77 -3.19 -11.65
CA GLU A 103 -18.73 -3.88 -10.81
C GLU A 103 -18.13 -5.22 -10.37
N GLU A 104 -18.27 -5.56 -9.10
CA GLU A 104 -17.73 -6.80 -8.55
C GLU A 104 -18.62 -7.40 -7.47
N ASP A 105 -18.38 -8.68 -7.15
CA ASP A 105 -19.15 -9.37 -6.14
C ASP A 105 -18.97 -8.73 -4.76
N LEU A 106 -20.06 -8.70 -4.03
CA LEU A 106 -20.12 -8.32 -2.64
C LEU A 106 -20.24 -9.59 -1.78
N LEU A 107 -19.26 -9.81 -0.92
CA LEU A 107 -19.07 -11.09 -0.23
C LEU A 107 -19.31 -10.94 1.27
N LEU A 108 -20.09 -11.86 1.83
CA LEU A 108 -20.15 -12.11 3.26
C LEU A 108 -18.96 -13.01 3.63
N VAL A 109 -18.12 -12.53 4.54
CA VAL A 109 -16.84 -13.15 4.92
C VAL A 109 -16.81 -13.41 6.42
N SER A 110 -16.26 -14.55 6.81
CA SER A 110 -15.99 -14.89 8.21
C SER A 110 -14.60 -15.51 8.36
N ASN A 111 -14.17 -15.72 9.61
CA ASN A 111 -13.06 -16.62 9.91
C ASN A 111 -13.54 -18.08 9.90
N ASN A 112 -12.75 -19.01 9.33
CA ASN A 112 -13.09 -20.45 9.24
C ASN A 112 -13.41 -21.12 10.58
N SER A 113 -12.87 -20.60 11.69
CA SER A 113 -13.11 -21.13 13.03
C SER A 113 -14.50 -20.86 13.59
N ASN A 114 -15.29 -20.01 12.93
CA ASN A 114 -16.65 -19.69 13.39
C ASN A 114 -17.67 -20.70 12.86
N ASN A 115 -18.15 -21.58 13.71
CA ASN A 115 -19.36 -22.34 13.47
C ASN A 115 -20.58 -21.39 13.48
N ILE A 116 -21.47 -21.57 12.52
CA ILE A 116 -22.67 -20.74 12.35
C ILE A 116 -23.63 -21.02 13.55
N ASN A 117 -23.58 -20.17 14.57
CA ASN A 117 -24.67 -20.06 15.54
C ASN A 117 -25.68 -19.02 15.04
N ASN A 118 -26.95 -19.16 15.34
CA ASN A 118 -28.08 -18.44 14.75
C ASN A 118 -28.11 -16.91 14.97
N ASP A 119 -27.23 -16.34 15.78
CA ASP A 119 -27.13 -14.89 16.01
C ASP A 119 -25.89 -14.33 15.31
N ILE A 120 -25.99 -14.15 13.99
CA ILE A 120 -24.89 -13.60 13.18
C ILE A 120 -24.94 -12.08 13.22
N GLU A 121 -23.99 -11.48 13.92
CA GLU A 121 -23.71 -10.04 13.88
C GLU A 121 -22.76 -9.72 12.71
N ILE A 122 -23.22 -8.86 11.80
CA ILE A 122 -22.41 -8.39 10.67
C ILE A 122 -22.01 -6.94 10.90
N LYS A 123 -20.71 -6.65 10.94
CA LYS A 123 -20.18 -5.29 10.95
C LYS A 123 -19.62 -4.94 9.58
N SER A 124 -19.97 -3.76 9.08
CA SER A 124 -19.51 -3.29 7.78
C SER A 124 -19.18 -1.80 7.81
N ILE A 125 -18.15 -1.42 7.04
CA ILE A 125 -17.83 -0.01 6.76
C ILE A 125 -18.59 0.53 5.55
N LEU A 126 -19.39 -0.29 4.89
CA LEU A 126 -20.20 0.07 3.72
C LEU A 126 -21.62 0.42 4.17
N GLU A 127 -21.87 1.68 4.50
CA GLU A 127 -23.17 2.15 4.99
C GLU A 127 -24.32 1.85 4.02
N SER A 128 -24.08 2.03 2.71
CA SER A 128 -25.08 1.76 1.66
C SER A 128 -25.52 0.29 1.63
N VAL A 129 -24.66 -0.62 2.07
CA VAL A 129 -24.92 -2.06 2.09
C VAL A 129 -25.74 -2.46 3.32
N THR A 130 -25.48 -1.83 4.47
CA THR A 130 -26.17 -2.17 5.71
C THR A 130 -27.64 -1.67 5.73
N LYS A 131 -27.95 -0.59 5.00
CA LYS A 131 -29.26 0.04 5.02
C LYS A 131 -30.25 -0.46 3.96
N GLY A 132 -29.86 -1.23 2.96
CA GLY A 132 -30.72 -1.52 1.82
C GLY A 132 -30.58 -2.89 1.16
N ASN A 133 -29.76 -3.79 1.65
CA ASN A 133 -29.51 -5.05 0.99
C ASN A 133 -30.52 -6.14 1.44
N ASN A 134 -31.45 -6.50 0.53
CA ASN A 134 -32.45 -7.55 0.78
C ASN A 134 -31.85 -8.92 1.13
N SER A 135 -30.64 -9.21 0.68
CA SER A 135 -29.92 -10.47 0.96
C SER A 135 -29.45 -10.57 2.43
N LEU A 136 -29.53 -9.47 3.18
CA LEU A 136 -29.11 -9.39 4.58
C LEU A 136 -30.27 -9.23 5.56
N LYS A 137 -31.54 -9.38 5.11
CA LYS A 137 -32.73 -9.17 5.96
C LYS A 137 -32.77 -10.08 7.20
N ASP A 138 -32.16 -11.26 7.09
CA ASP A 138 -32.13 -12.25 8.16
C ASP A 138 -30.97 -12.06 9.14
N TYR A 139 -30.17 -11.01 8.95
CA TYR A 139 -28.98 -10.75 9.75
C TYR A 139 -29.04 -9.40 10.45
N GLN A 140 -28.51 -9.34 11.67
CA GLN A 140 -28.30 -8.06 12.36
C GLN A 140 -27.06 -7.38 11.78
N THR A 141 -27.26 -6.30 11.02
CA THR A 141 -26.18 -5.56 10.35
C THR A 141 -25.92 -4.23 11.03
N TYR A 142 -24.65 -3.94 11.30
CA TYR A 142 -24.21 -2.69 11.92
C TYR A 142 -23.20 -1.98 11.05
N TYR A 143 -23.43 -0.69 10.83
CA TYR A 143 -22.43 0.19 10.27
C TYR A 143 -21.38 0.53 11.34
N THR A 144 -20.10 0.58 10.94
CA THR A 144 -19.00 0.99 11.81
C THR A 144 -18.08 1.99 11.11
N ASN A 145 -17.63 2.98 11.85
CA ASN A 145 -16.63 3.95 11.39
C ASN A 145 -15.18 3.47 11.59
N ASN A 146 -15.00 2.20 11.96
CA ASN A 146 -13.65 1.64 12.08
C ASN A 146 -12.98 1.58 10.71
N GLU A 147 -11.65 1.65 10.70
CA GLU A 147 -10.90 1.39 9.48
C GLU A 147 -11.07 -0.09 9.06
N LEU A 148 -10.95 -0.34 7.76
CA LEU A 148 -11.13 -1.70 7.22
C LEU A 148 -10.11 -2.68 7.81
N ASP A 149 -8.87 -2.24 8.03
CA ASP A 149 -7.81 -3.05 8.66
C ASP A 149 -8.20 -3.50 10.08
N ASP A 150 -8.81 -2.60 10.88
CA ASP A 150 -9.30 -2.94 12.22
C ASP A 150 -10.45 -3.93 12.17
N LEU A 151 -11.35 -3.78 11.19
CA LEU A 151 -12.46 -4.68 10.99
C LEU A 151 -11.98 -6.10 10.65
N ILE A 152 -11.03 -6.23 9.74
CA ILE A 152 -10.43 -7.51 9.35
C ILE A 152 -9.64 -8.12 10.51
N PHE A 153 -8.89 -7.32 11.25
CA PHE A 153 -8.22 -7.78 12.47
C PHE A 153 -9.22 -8.36 13.48
N ASN A 154 -10.32 -7.66 13.75
CA ASN A 154 -11.35 -8.11 14.67
C ASN A 154 -12.03 -9.40 14.19
N LEU A 155 -12.26 -9.54 12.88
CA LEU A 155 -12.79 -10.75 12.27
C LEU A 155 -11.83 -11.94 12.44
N ASN A 156 -10.54 -11.73 12.17
CA ASN A 156 -9.52 -12.78 12.29
C ASN A 156 -9.37 -13.26 13.75
N ASN A 157 -9.53 -12.36 14.72
CA ASN A 157 -9.45 -12.68 16.14
C ASN A 157 -10.81 -13.10 16.78
N ASN A 158 -11.83 -13.39 15.96
CA ASN A 158 -13.18 -13.78 16.39
C ASN A 158 -13.87 -12.77 17.33
N LEU A 159 -13.45 -11.47 17.28
CA LEU A 159 -14.10 -10.38 18.01
C LEU A 159 -15.38 -9.90 17.31
N ILE A 160 -15.52 -10.20 16.04
CA ILE A 160 -16.74 -10.10 15.25
C ILE A 160 -16.94 -11.41 14.47
N SER A 161 -18.17 -11.78 14.19
CA SER A 161 -18.48 -13.04 13.52
C SER A 161 -18.32 -12.95 11.99
N HIS A 162 -18.80 -11.88 11.40
CA HIS A 162 -18.83 -11.68 9.95
C HIS A 162 -18.58 -10.23 9.56
N THR A 163 -18.08 -10.04 8.34
CA THR A 163 -18.00 -8.75 7.68
C THR A 163 -18.39 -8.85 6.22
N ILE A 164 -18.57 -7.69 5.57
CA ILE A 164 -18.92 -7.60 4.16
C ILE A 164 -17.76 -6.94 3.43
N LEU A 165 -17.27 -7.59 2.37
CA LEU A 165 -16.16 -7.11 1.56
C LEU A 165 -16.49 -7.16 0.07
N PRO A 166 -16.06 -6.16 -0.72
CA PRO A 166 -15.86 -6.34 -2.15
C PRO A 166 -14.90 -7.49 -2.42
N ARG A 167 -15.06 -8.18 -3.56
CA ARG A 167 -14.19 -9.30 -3.93
C ARG A 167 -12.70 -8.92 -3.97
N GLY A 168 -12.38 -7.74 -4.49
CA GLY A 168 -11.00 -7.23 -4.55
C GLY A 168 -10.38 -7.13 -3.15
N SER A 169 -11.08 -6.52 -2.19
CA SER A 169 -10.65 -6.44 -0.79
C SER A 169 -10.50 -7.82 -0.15
N TYR A 170 -11.44 -8.74 -0.39
CA TYR A 170 -11.31 -10.11 0.11
C TYR A 170 -10.05 -10.79 -0.41
N LEU A 171 -9.76 -10.71 -1.71
CA LEU A 171 -8.57 -11.31 -2.31
C LEU A 171 -7.29 -10.69 -1.77
N PHE A 172 -7.28 -9.38 -1.53
CA PHE A 172 -6.16 -8.70 -0.89
C PHE A 172 -5.90 -9.24 0.52
N TYR A 173 -6.93 -9.24 1.38
CA TYR A 173 -6.76 -9.67 2.77
C TYR A 173 -6.58 -11.17 2.95
N LYS A 174 -7.10 -12.01 2.06
CA LYS A 174 -6.93 -13.47 2.09
C LYS A 174 -5.47 -13.90 2.08
N LYS A 175 -4.59 -13.11 1.48
CA LYS A 175 -3.14 -13.36 1.45
C LYS A 175 -2.51 -13.23 2.84
N TYR A 176 -3.00 -12.31 3.65
CA TYR A 176 -2.50 -12.04 5.00
C TYR A 176 -3.28 -12.80 6.09
N TYR A 177 -4.51 -13.18 5.79
CA TYR A 177 -5.43 -13.90 6.67
C TYR A 177 -5.94 -15.16 5.98
N PRO A 178 -5.12 -16.24 5.94
CA PRO A 178 -5.49 -17.47 5.23
C PRO A 178 -6.77 -18.13 5.73
N ASN A 179 -7.20 -17.83 6.97
CA ASN A 179 -8.41 -18.36 7.56
C ASN A 179 -9.70 -17.62 7.16
N LEU A 180 -9.61 -16.48 6.45
CA LEU A 180 -10.79 -15.83 5.90
C LEU A 180 -11.49 -16.73 4.89
N SER A 181 -12.82 -16.84 4.99
CA SER A 181 -13.63 -17.66 4.09
C SER A 181 -14.87 -16.91 3.61
N ILE A 182 -15.21 -17.11 2.35
CA ILE A 182 -16.46 -16.63 1.78
C ILE A 182 -17.59 -17.55 2.29
N LYS A 183 -18.59 -16.96 2.93
CA LYS A 183 -19.79 -17.66 3.35
C LYS A 183 -20.91 -17.56 2.32
N LYS A 184 -21.05 -16.39 1.70
CA LYS A 184 -22.10 -16.14 0.72
C LYS A 184 -21.70 -14.98 -0.20
N ASN A 185 -22.10 -15.07 -1.46
CA ASN A 185 -22.20 -13.89 -2.34
C ASN A 185 -23.57 -13.23 -2.07
N ILE A 186 -23.57 -11.98 -1.66
CA ILE A 186 -24.76 -11.23 -1.25
C ILE A 186 -25.20 -10.19 -2.29
N GLY A 187 -24.61 -10.23 -3.48
CA GLY A 187 -24.94 -9.35 -4.59
C GLY A 187 -23.70 -8.73 -5.23
N SER A 188 -23.85 -7.56 -5.84
CA SER A 188 -22.78 -6.82 -6.45
C SER A 188 -22.62 -5.43 -5.83
N ILE A 189 -21.42 -4.85 -5.97
CA ILE A 189 -21.11 -3.50 -5.58
C ILE A 189 -20.37 -2.79 -6.71
N LYS A 190 -20.62 -1.50 -6.85
CA LYS A 190 -20.10 -0.68 -7.92
C LYS A 190 -18.98 0.23 -7.42
N LEU A 191 -17.84 0.18 -8.08
CA LEU A 191 -16.75 1.10 -7.89
C LEU A 191 -16.98 2.32 -8.79
N LEU A 192 -17.11 3.47 -8.19
CA LEU A 192 -17.55 4.69 -8.84
C LEU A 192 -16.49 5.79 -8.72
N TRP A 193 -16.32 6.54 -9.82
CA TRP A 193 -15.69 7.84 -9.80
C TRP A 193 -16.77 8.90 -9.87
N LYS A 194 -16.91 9.69 -8.82
CA LYS A 194 -17.88 10.78 -8.70
C LYS A 194 -17.17 12.11 -8.87
N PHE A 195 -17.72 12.93 -9.74
CA PHE A 195 -17.31 14.32 -9.86
C PHE A 195 -18.15 15.21 -8.93
N SER A 196 -17.52 16.19 -8.28
CA SER A 196 -18.22 17.14 -7.40
C SER A 196 -19.27 17.94 -8.17
N PHE A 197 -18.93 18.27 -9.40
CA PHE A 197 -19.79 18.93 -10.38
C PHE A 197 -19.44 18.39 -11.77
N ASP A 198 -20.43 18.16 -12.64
CA ASP A 198 -20.21 17.71 -14.02
C ASP A 198 -21.39 18.14 -14.92
N ASP A 199 -21.08 18.84 -15.99
CA ASP A 199 -21.98 19.18 -17.09
C ASP A 199 -22.07 18.07 -18.16
N GLY A 200 -21.48 16.92 -17.90
CA GLY A 200 -21.34 15.77 -18.79
C GLY A 200 -20.01 15.73 -19.53
N SER A 201 -19.23 16.79 -19.53
CA SER A 201 -17.94 16.84 -20.27
C SER A 201 -16.88 15.95 -19.66
N LEU A 202 -16.71 15.97 -18.32
CA LEU A 202 -15.80 15.10 -17.59
C LEU A 202 -16.19 13.64 -17.72
N LYS A 203 -17.47 13.35 -17.50
CA LYS A 203 -18.04 12.01 -17.61
C LYS A 203 -17.80 11.41 -18.98
N ASN A 204 -18.07 12.16 -20.05
CA ASN A 204 -17.85 11.73 -21.42
C ASN A 204 -16.36 11.54 -21.74
N ASN A 205 -15.49 12.40 -21.21
CA ASN A 205 -14.04 12.31 -21.39
C ASN A 205 -13.50 11.06 -20.69
N LEU A 206 -13.85 10.83 -19.40
CA LEU A 206 -13.45 9.63 -18.68
C LEU A 206 -13.96 8.35 -19.35
N PHE A 207 -15.21 8.36 -19.86
CA PHE A 207 -15.76 7.22 -20.55
C PHE A 207 -15.01 6.87 -21.84
N LYS A 208 -14.59 7.89 -22.61
CA LYS A 208 -13.73 7.69 -23.80
C LYS A 208 -12.37 7.13 -23.41
N TYR A 209 -11.77 7.66 -22.32
CA TYR A 209 -10.51 7.17 -21.78
C TYR A 209 -10.61 5.69 -21.41
N LEU A 210 -11.60 5.29 -20.60
CA LEU A 210 -11.78 3.91 -20.14
C LEU A 210 -12.04 2.90 -21.28
N LYS A 211 -12.50 3.36 -22.44
CA LYS A 211 -12.77 2.53 -23.63
C LYS A 211 -11.66 2.54 -24.67
N SER A 212 -10.61 3.31 -24.49
CA SER A 212 -9.50 3.34 -25.46
C SER A 212 -8.67 2.06 -25.36
N ASP A 213 -8.19 1.55 -26.50
CA ASP A 213 -7.36 0.32 -26.55
C ASP A 213 -6.12 0.42 -25.67
N GLU A 214 -5.49 1.60 -25.66
CA GLU A 214 -4.34 1.86 -24.79
C GLU A 214 -4.68 1.73 -23.30
N THR A 215 -5.83 2.28 -22.87
CA THR A 215 -6.28 2.18 -21.49
C THR A 215 -6.72 0.76 -21.14
N LEU A 216 -7.34 0.04 -22.06
CA LEU A 216 -7.71 -1.37 -21.85
C LEU A 216 -6.47 -2.24 -21.63
N THR A 217 -5.41 -2.05 -22.43
CA THR A 217 -4.12 -2.71 -22.22
C THR A 217 -3.49 -2.34 -20.86
N TYR A 218 -3.59 -1.07 -20.47
CA TYR A 218 -3.12 -0.63 -19.16
C TYR A 218 -3.94 -1.24 -18.02
N ILE A 219 -5.26 -1.32 -18.15
CA ILE A 219 -6.17 -1.99 -17.20
C ILE A 219 -5.81 -3.47 -17.06
N GLU A 220 -5.50 -4.17 -18.15
CA GLU A 220 -5.01 -5.55 -18.09
C GLU A 220 -3.72 -5.66 -17.29
N SER A 221 -2.76 -4.77 -17.51
CA SER A 221 -1.53 -4.72 -16.72
C SER A 221 -1.78 -4.44 -15.24
N LEU A 222 -2.76 -3.59 -14.90
CA LEU A 222 -3.19 -3.35 -13.52
C LEU A 222 -3.90 -4.58 -12.92
N ASN A 223 -4.72 -5.29 -13.71
CA ASN A 223 -5.35 -6.54 -13.27
C ASN A 223 -4.28 -7.59 -12.92
N ASP A 224 -3.29 -7.77 -13.78
CA ASP A 224 -2.16 -8.66 -13.51
C ASP A 224 -1.39 -8.23 -12.26
N LYS A 225 -1.17 -6.94 -12.10
CA LYS A 225 -0.46 -6.36 -10.97
C LYS A 225 -1.17 -6.58 -9.63
N TYR A 226 -2.49 -6.39 -9.58
CA TYR A 226 -3.25 -6.36 -8.32
C TYR A 226 -4.02 -7.64 -8.02
N TYR A 227 -4.43 -8.41 -9.03
CA TYR A 227 -5.37 -9.52 -8.87
C TYR A 227 -4.86 -10.88 -9.36
N SER A 228 -3.76 -10.95 -10.15
CA SER A 228 -3.25 -12.26 -10.56
C SER A 228 -2.75 -13.07 -9.37
N ASN A 229 -2.94 -14.40 -9.43
CA ASN A 229 -2.44 -15.32 -8.42
C ASN A 229 -0.91 -15.44 -8.40
N ASN A 230 -0.21 -14.82 -9.34
CA ASN A 230 1.23 -14.68 -9.30
C ASN A 230 1.58 -13.68 -8.20
N THR A 231 2.21 -14.13 -7.16
CA THR A 231 2.55 -13.44 -5.89
C THR A 231 3.22 -12.07 -6.09
N ILE A 232 3.70 -11.77 -7.28
CA ILE A 232 4.46 -10.55 -7.60
C ILE A 232 3.61 -9.41 -8.12
N SER A 233 2.55 -9.71 -8.89
CA SER A 233 1.72 -8.65 -9.45
C SER A 233 0.97 -7.83 -8.40
N SER A 234 0.79 -8.36 -7.18
CA SER A 234 0.11 -7.67 -6.09
C SER A 234 0.98 -6.67 -5.32
N TYR A 235 2.28 -6.63 -5.59
CA TYR A 235 3.25 -5.86 -4.80
C TYR A 235 4.11 -4.86 -5.59
N ILE A 236 3.78 -4.57 -6.86
CA ILE A 236 4.54 -3.54 -7.57
C ILE A 236 4.13 -2.16 -7.04
N PHE A 237 4.76 -1.79 -5.93
CA PHE A 237 4.67 -0.50 -5.26
C PHE A 237 5.39 0.61 -6.05
N ILE A 238 5.10 1.89 -5.69
CA ILE A 238 5.80 3.05 -6.24
C ILE A 238 7.28 2.93 -5.93
N GLY A 239 8.17 2.62 -6.52
CA GLY A 239 9.60 2.35 -6.26
C GLY A 239 10.09 1.06 -6.91
N SER A 240 9.16 0.18 -7.31
CA SER A 240 9.54 -1.09 -7.92
C SER A 240 10.16 -0.93 -9.30
N ARG A 241 9.81 0.10 -10.08
CA ARG A 241 10.49 0.38 -11.36
C ARG A 241 11.95 0.75 -11.16
N GLU A 242 12.22 1.61 -10.16
CA GLU A 242 13.59 1.95 -9.77
C GLU A 242 14.31 0.73 -9.21
N PHE A 243 13.63 -0.03 -8.33
CA PHE A 243 14.16 -1.26 -7.78
C PHE A 243 14.52 -2.29 -8.86
N ILE A 244 13.64 -2.55 -9.84
CA ILE A 244 13.90 -3.47 -10.95
C ILE A 244 15.07 -2.97 -11.83
N ALA A 245 15.14 -1.67 -12.09
CA ALA A 245 16.28 -1.07 -12.79
C ALA A 245 17.58 -1.24 -11.99
N ASP A 246 17.53 -1.03 -10.67
CA ASP A 246 18.66 -1.20 -9.77
C ASP A 246 19.09 -2.67 -9.62
N MET A 247 18.16 -3.62 -9.73
CA MET A 247 18.48 -5.05 -9.76
C MET A 247 19.40 -5.43 -10.93
N THR A 248 19.26 -4.76 -12.07
CA THR A 248 20.12 -5.03 -13.23
C THR A 248 21.43 -4.25 -13.20
N THR A 249 21.47 -3.10 -12.53
CA THR A 249 22.62 -2.18 -12.56
C THR A 249 23.46 -2.18 -11.30
N LYS A 250 22.86 -2.33 -10.12
CA LYS A 250 23.53 -2.23 -8.81
C LYS A 250 23.67 -3.55 -8.09
N LEU A 251 22.62 -4.41 -8.09
CA LEU A 251 22.66 -5.69 -7.38
C LEU A 251 23.85 -6.58 -7.79
N PRO A 252 24.20 -6.72 -9.08
CA PRO A 252 25.31 -7.58 -9.50
C PRO A 252 26.65 -7.22 -8.84
N ILE A 253 26.85 -5.97 -8.43
CA ILE A 253 28.07 -5.50 -7.74
C ILE A 253 28.22 -6.18 -6.37
N TYR A 254 27.12 -6.51 -5.72
CA TYR A 254 27.08 -6.99 -4.34
C TYR A 254 26.56 -8.42 -4.19
N GLU A 255 25.95 -9.00 -5.22
CA GLU A 255 25.25 -10.30 -5.17
C GLU A 255 26.16 -11.41 -4.64
N GLY A 256 27.40 -11.51 -5.16
CA GLY A 256 28.38 -12.50 -4.68
C GLY A 256 28.66 -12.34 -3.18
N LYS A 257 28.77 -11.09 -2.69
CA LYS A 257 29.01 -10.81 -1.27
C LYS A 257 27.81 -11.16 -0.40
N PHE A 258 26.58 -10.91 -0.88
CA PHE A 258 25.37 -11.36 -0.19
C PHE A 258 25.30 -12.88 -0.10
N LYS A 259 25.60 -13.59 -1.18
CA LYS A 259 25.62 -15.07 -1.20
C LYS A 259 26.68 -15.64 -0.26
N GLU A 260 27.87 -15.07 -0.24
CA GLU A 260 28.95 -15.47 0.68
C GLU A 260 28.55 -15.28 2.15
N ALA A 261 28.06 -14.11 2.52
CA ALA A 261 27.61 -13.83 3.88
C ALA A 261 26.40 -14.67 4.30
N ALA A 262 25.48 -14.93 3.37
CA ALA A 262 24.33 -15.81 3.60
C ALA A 262 24.76 -17.24 3.92
N ASN A 263 25.75 -17.77 3.20
CA ASN A 263 26.33 -19.11 3.47
C ASN A 263 26.98 -19.16 4.86
N VAL A 264 27.74 -18.13 5.27
CA VAL A 264 28.39 -18.07 6.60
C VAL A 264 27.40 -18.10 7.73
N TYR A 265 26.26 -17.40 7.60
CA TYR A 265 25.28 -17.20 8.67
C TYR A 265 24.00 -18.01 8.52
N ASN A 266 23.91 -18.88 7.53
CA ASN A 266 22.72 -19.67 7.19
C ASN A 266 21.47 -18.80 7.02
N LEU A 267 21.58 -17.77 6.17
CA LEU A 267 20.52 -16.85 5.81
C LEU A 267 20.17 -16.97 4.32
N ASP A 268 19.01 -16.46 3.92
CA ASP A 268 18.73 -16.26 2.49
C ASP A 268 19.42 -14.98 2.00
N TRP A 269 20.26 -15.09 0.96
CA TRP A 269 20.97 -13.95 0.39
C TRP A 269 20.01 -12.88 -0.16
N LYS A 270 18.84 -13.29 -0.64
CA LYS A 270 17.81 -12.38 -1.15
C LYS A 270 17.25 -11.48 -0.06
N LEU A 271 17.12 -12.02 1.17
CA LEU A 271 16.74 -11.23 2.33
C LEU A 271 17.80 -10.17 2.65
N LEU A 272 19.08 -10.53 2.61
CA LEU A 272 20.18 -9.58 2.83
C LEU A 272 20.19 -8.48 1.77
N ALA A 273 19.97 -8.85 0.51
CA ALA A 273 19.86 -7.91 -0.61
C ALA A 273 18.65 -6.98 -0.43
N ALA A 274 17.48 -7.48 -0.03
CA ALA A 274 16.27 -6.71 0.22
C ALA A 274 16.46 -5.70 1.37
N ILE A 275 17.07 -6.14 2.49
CA ILE A 275 17.43 -5.25 3.61
C ILE A 275 18.37 -4.16 3.12
N SER A 276 19.42 -4.51 2.41
CA SER A 276 20.40 -3.54 1.90
C SER A 276 19.78 -2.52 0.96
N TYR A 277 18.83 -2.94 0.14
CA TYR A 277 18.10 -2.01 -0.72
C TYR A 277 17.23 -1.05 0.08
N GLN A 278 16.52 -1.54 1.08
CA GLN A 278 15.72 -0.70 1.99
C GLN A 278 16.58 0.31 2.73
N GLU A 279 17.80 -0.06 3.11
CA GLU A 279 18.73 0.79 3.86
C GLU A 279 19.38 1.88 2.99
N SER A 280 19.89 1.51 1.82
CA SER A 280 20.79 2.38 1.04
C SER A 280 20.49 2.45 -0.45
N LYS A 281 19.50 1.74 -0.96
CA LYS A 281 19.28 1.51 -2.41
C LYS A 281 20.54 0.95 -3.09
N TRP A 282 21.23 0.05 -2.38
CA TRP A 282 22.55 -0.51 -2.75
C TRP A 282 23.62 0.55 -3.04
N ASN A 283 23.57 1.68 -2.33
CA ASN A 283 24.57 2.74 -2.42
C ASN A 283 25.48 2.70 -1.16
N ASN A 284 26.72 2.23 -1.30
CA ASN A 284 27.65 2.17 -0.18
C ASN A 284 28.03 3.55 0.40
N ASN A 285 27.84 4.62 -0.38
CA ASN A 285 28.12 5.98 0.03
C ASN A 285 26.89 6.69 0.65
N ALA A 286 25.78 5.97 0.86
CA ALA A 286 24.57 6.54 1.42
C ALA A 286 24.80 7.02 2.86
N ILE A 287 24.17 8.16 3.18
CA ILE A 287 24.20 8.78 4.52
C ILE A 287 22.74 9.07 4.90
N SER A 288 22.30 8.50 6.03
CA SER A 288 20.97 8.80 6.56
C SER A 288 20.88 10.22 7.15
N PRO A 289 19.67 10.78 7.32
CA PRO A 289 19.49 12.09 7.98
C PRO A 289 20.10 12.15 9.38
N THR A 290 20.26 11.02 10.05
CA THR A 290 20.88 10.91 11.39
C THR A 290 22.39 10.60 11.34
N GLY A 291 23.00 10.60 10.14
CA GLY A 291 24.43 10.40 9.94
C GLY A 291 24.89 8.94 9.98
N VAL A 292 23.99 7.98 9.91
CA VAL A 292 24.34 6.57 9.69
C VAL A 292 24.84 6.39 8.26
N LYS A 293 25.84 5.55 8.04
CA LYS A 293 26.54 5.43 6.75
C LYS A 293 26.73 3.98 6.34
N GLY A 294 26.86 3.77 5.02
CA GLY A 294 27.28 2.53 4.40
C GLY A 294 26.12 1.68 3.88
N LEU A 295 26.46 0.58 3.23
CA LEU A 295 25.54 -0.25 2.45
C LEU A 295 24.38 -0.84 3.28
N MET A 296 24.68 -1.29 4.51
CA MET A 296 23.72 -1.92 5.44
C MET A 296 23.28 -0.98 6.56
N MET A 297 23.64 0.31 6.53
CA MET A 297 23.27 1.35 7.50
C MET A 297 23.48 0.92 8.97
N LEU A 298 24.58 0.22 9.26
CA LEU A 298 24.94 -0.12 10.64
C LEU A 298 25.31 1.17 11.40
N THR A 299 24.75 1.35 12.60
CA THR A 299 25.17 2.46 13.48
C THR A 299 26.64 2.29 13.88
N LYS A 300 27.31 3.37 14.29
CA LYS A 300 28.70 3.30 14.73
C LYS A 300 28.85 2.32 15.92
N SER A 301 27.93 2.37 16.88
CA SER A 301 27.92 1.47 18.05
C SER A 301 27.73 0.01 17.64
N THR A 302 26.79 -0.27 16.73
CA THR A 302 26.54 -1.64 16.24
C THR A 302 27.75 -2.17 15.48
N ALA A 303 28.35 -1.37 14.59
CA ALA A 303 29.54 -1.77 13.85
C ALA A 303 30.73 -2.05 14.79
N THR A 304 30.94 -1.21 15.80
CA THR A 304 31.98 -1.42 16.84
C THR A 304 31.72 -2.72 17.64
N MET A 305 30.48 -2.94 18.08
CA MET A 305 30.08 -4.16 18.79
C MET A 305 30.32 -5.43 17.96
N LEU A 306 30.10 -5.37 16.65
CA LEU A 306 30.28 -6.47 15.73
C LEU A 306 31.73 -6.67 15.28
N GLY A 307 32.61 -5.67 15.49
CA GLY A 307 33.99 -5.67 15.08
C GLY A 307 34.20 -5.49 13.58
N VAL A 308 33.34 -4.67 12.91
CA VAL A 308 33.34 -4.51 11.44
C VAL A 308 33.49 -3.03 11.05
N ASN A 309 34.11 -2.81 9.88
CA ASN A 309 34.10 -1.51 9.22
C ASN A 309 32.82 -1.35 8.39
N ARG A 310 31.85 -0.56 8.88
CA ARG A 310 30.55 -0.33 8.20
C ARG A 310 30.66 0.36 6.84
N LEU A 311 31.80 0.97 6.51
CA LEU A 311 32.03 1.63 5.22
C LEU A 311 32.63 0.68 4.17
N ASN A 312 33.15 -0.47 4.60
CA ASN A 312 33.56 -1.54 3.70
C ASN A 312 32.33 -2.40 3.37
N PRO A 313 31.93 -2.53 2.08
CA PRO A 313 30.70 -3.26 1.72
C PRO A 313 30.69 -4.72 2.22
N THR A 314 31.80 -5.43 2.07
CA THR A 314 31.91 -6.84 2.48
C THR A 314 31.76 -6.99 3.98
N GLU A 315 32.51 -6.19 4.76
CA GLU A 315 32.43 -6.21 6.22
C GLU A 315 31.06 -5.75 6.72
N SER A 316 30.45 -4.74 6.06
CA SER A 316 29.11 -4.25 6.37
C SER A 316 28.05 -5.33 6.17
N ILE A 317 28.11 -6.09 5.07
CA ILE A 317 27.20 -7.22 4.79
C ILE A 317 27.41 -8.33 5.83
N LEU A 318 28.63 -8.75 6.08
CA LEU A 318 28.94 -9.78 7.08
C LEU A 318 28.48 -9.37 8.49
N GLY A 319 28.75 -8.12 8.89
CA GLY A 319 28.30 -7.59 10.17
C GLY A 319 26.78 -7.56 10.29
N ALA A 320 26.07 -7.10 9.26
CA ALA A 320 24.62 -7.10 9.24
C ALA A 320 24.04 -8.51 9.31
N SER A 321 24.63 -9.47 8.57
CA SER A 321 24.22 -10.88 8.60
C SER A 321 24.38 -11.49 9.99
N LYS A 322 25.52 -11.23 10.64
CA LYS A 322 25.75 -11.61 12.04
C LYS A 322 24.70 -11.01 12.99
N TYR A 323 24.39 -9.73 12.80
CA TYR A 323 23.44 -9.03 13.66
C TYR A 323 22.01 -9.55 13.45
N ILE A 324 21.58 -9.77 12.21
CA ILE A 324 20.26 -10.37 11.86
C ILE A 324 20.13 -11.75 12.51
N THR A 325 21.16 -12.59 12.43
CA THR A 325 21.19 -13.92 13.08
C THR A 325 21.09 -13.81 14.61
N GLN A 326 21.75 -12.83 15.22
CA GLN A 326 21.63 -12.59 16.66
C GLN A 326 20.23 -12.12 17.07
N LEU A 327 19.60 -11.29 16.24
CA LEU A 327 18.25 -10.80 16.48
C LEU A 327 17.21 -11.93 16.30
N SER A 328 17.30 -12.74 15.23
CA SER A 328 16.34 -13.81 14.96
C SER A 328 16.31 -14.87 16.07
N LYS A 329 17.46 -15.17 16.66
CA LYS A 329 17.54 -16.09 17.82
C LYS A 329 16.71 -15.62 19.03
N LYS A 330 16.48 -14.31 19.20
CA LYS A 330 15.63 -13.79 20.28
C LYS A 330 14.15 -14.11 20.07
N TYR A 331 13.74 -14.33 18.80
CA TYR A 331 12.36 -14.52 18.39
C TYR A 331 12.05 -15.93 17.90
N ILE A 332 12.96 -16.88 18.10
CA ILE A 332 12.88 -18.27 17.60
C ILE A 332 11.63 -19.04 18.07
N LYS A 333 10.98 -18.58 19.13
CA LYS A 333 9.74 -19.19 19.65
C LYS A 333 8.49 -18.87 18.81
N TYR A 334 8.57 -17.91 17.89
CA TYR A 334 7.49 -17.51 17.01
C TYR A 334 7.56 -18.29 15.70
N ASP A 335 6.47 -18.34 14.94
CA ASP A 335 6.50 -18.86 13.57
C ASP A 335 7.47 -18.05 12.69
N GLU A 336 7.85 -18.63 11.55
CA GLU A 336 8.91 -18.07 10.70
C GLU A 336 8.59 -16.65 10.21
N ASP A 337 7.34 -16.36 9.79
CA ASP A 337 6.95 -15.02 9.30
C ASP A 337 6.95 -13.98 10.42
N THR A 338 6.42 -14.34 11.58
CA THR A 338 6.41 -13.45 12.76
C THR A 338 7.84 -13.23 13.29
N MET A 339 8.65 -14.28 13.38
CA MET A 339 10.06 -14.19 13.76
C MET A 339 10.82 -13.25 12.81
N MET A 340 10.64 -13.42 11.50
CA MET A 340 11.27 -12.55 10.50
C MET A 340 10.82 -11.10 10.65
N SER A 341 9.51 -10.86 10.80
CA SER A 341 8.96 -9.51 10.99
C SER A 341 9.49 -8.84 12.26
N MET A 342 9.60 -9.58 13.37
CA MET A 342 10.20 -9.07 14.62
C MET A 342 11.69 -8.77 14.45
N THR A 343 12.42 -9.62 13.71
CA THR A 343 13.84 -9.43 13.41
C THR A 343 14.07 -8.16 12.59
N LEU A 344 13.28 -7.95 11.55
CA LEU A 344 13.33 -6.74 10.72
C LEU A 344 12.96 -5.49 11.52
N GLY A 345 11.91 -5.57 12.35
CA GLY A 345 11.54 -4.50 13.27
C GLY A 345 12.66 -4.16 14.24
N ALA A 346 13.30 -5.19 14.83
CA ALA A 346 14.42 -5.00 15.75
C ALA A 346 15.67 -4.42 15.07
N TYR A 347 15.90 -4.76 13.80
CA TYR A 347 16.99 -4.18 13.00
C TYR A 347 16.76 -2.66 12.79
N ASN A 348 15.52 -2.26 12.50
CA ASN A 348 15.17 -0.87 12.18
C ASN A 348 15.03 0.03 13.43
N VAL A 349 14.19 -0.34 14.42
CA VAL A 349 13.92 0.50 15.61
C VAL A 349 14.69 0.06 16.86
N GLY A 350 15.37 -1.07 16.78
CA GLY A 350 16.11 -1.65 17.90
C GLY A 350 15.32 -2.72 18.67
N PRO A 351 16.03 -3.75 19.21
CA PRO A 351 15.41 -4.87 19.90
C PRO A 351 14.69 -4.48 21.21
N GLY A 352 15.07 -3.38 21.84
CA GLY A 352 14.42 -2.85 23.04
C GLY A 352 12.96 -2.48 22.78
N HIS A 353 12.68 -1.78 21.67
CA HIS A 353 11.31 -1.40 21.31
C HIS A 353 10.45 -2.61 20.94
N ILE A 354 11.03 -3.65 20.33
CA ILE A 354 10.31 -4.91 20.11
C ILE A 354 10.01 -5.60 21.45
N SER A 355 10.93 -5.54 22.43
CA SER A 355 10.67 -6.04 23.79
C SER A 355 9.51 -5.27 24.46
N ASP A 356 9.45 -3.96 24.30
CA ASP A 356 8.38 -3.14 24.86
C ASP A 356 7.01 -3.54 24.30
N ILE A 357 6.88 -3.72 22.98
CA ILE A 357 5.60 -4.12 22.37
C ILE A 357 5.17 -5.52 22.79
N ILE A 358 6.11 -6.46 22.96
CA ILE A 358 5.82 -7.80 23.48
C ILE A 358 5.27 -7.71 24.91
N LYS A 359 5.90 -6.89 25.78
CA LYS A 359 5.40 -6.67 27.15
C LYS A 359 3.99 -6.07 27.17
N ILE A 360 3.70 -5.13 26.27
CA ILE A 360 2.35 -4.54 26.15
C ILE A 360 1.35 -5.59 25.66
N ALA A 361 1.68 -6.39 24.67
CA ALA A 361 0.81 -7.44 24.16
C ALA A 361 0.47 -8.45 25.27
N ILE A 362 1.46 -8.87 26.06
CA ILE A 362 1.24 -9.75 27.22
C ILE A 362 0.31 -9.08 28.25
N LYS A 363 0.50 -7.79 28.55
CA LYS A 363 -0.39 -7.04 29.45
C LYS A 363 -1.81 -6.95 28.94
N ASP A 364 -1.98 -6.84 27.62
CA ASP A 364 -3.30 -6.81 26.96
C ASP A 364 -3.89 -8.22 26.80
N ASN A 365 -3.24 -9.29 27.31
CA ASN A 365 -3.59 -10.70 27.11
C ASN A 365 -3.67 -11.09 25.62
N VAL A 366 -2.81 -10.51 24.79
CA VAL A 366 -2.73 -10.77 23.35
C VAL A 366 -1.44 -11.51 23.04
N ASN A 367 -1.53 -12.62 22.34
CA ASN A 367 -0.38 -13.30 21.78
C ASN A 367 -0.08 -12.75 20.37
N ILE A 368 1.21 -12.42 20.10
CA ILE A 368 1.63 -11.96 18.78
C ILE A 368 1.93 -13.21 17.94
N GLU A 369 0.95 -13.65 17.14
CA GLU A 369 1.02 -14.87 16.35
C GLU A 369 1.18 -14.61 14.83
N ASN A 370 1.10 -13.35 14.41
CA ASN A 370 1.18 -12.99 13.00
C ASN A 370 1.59 -11.52 12.81
N TRP A 371 1.96 -11.19 11.56
CA TRP A 371 2.35 -9.86 11.15
C TRP A 371 1.34 -8.77 11.53
N LEU A 372 0.06 -9.02 11.42
CA LEU A 372 -0.96 -7.98 11.64
C LEU A 372 -1.12 -7.63 13.12
N THR A 373 -1.01 -8.63 13.99
CA THR A 373 -0.94 -8.40 15.42
C THR A 373 0.34 -7.61 15.76
N LEU A 374 1.48 -8.00 15.21
CA LEU A 374 2.74 -7.28 15.39
C LEU A 374 2.63 -5.83 14.89
N LYS A 375 2.09 -5.60 13.68
CA LYS A 375 1.86 -4.28 13.10
C LYS A 375 1.05 -3.38 14.04
N LYS A 376 -0.05 -3.89 14.58
CA LYS A 376 -0.90 -3.15 15.55
C LYS A 376 -0.12 -2.69 16.78
N TYR A 377 0.75 -3.56 17.30
CA TYR A 377 1.55 -3.23 18.47
C TYR A 377 2.73 -2.31 18.15
N LEU A 378 3.36 -2.45 16.99
CA LEU A 378 4.37 -1.49 16.49
C LEU A 378 3.79 -0.08 16.40
N LEU A 379 2.56 0.09 15.92
CA LEU A 379 1.88 1.39 15.87
C LEU A 379 1.57 2.00 17.24
N LYS A 380 1.71 1.27 18.36
CA LYS A 380 1.60 1.83 19.71
C LYS A 380 2.86 2.60 20.13
N LEU A 381 4.03 2.31 19.54
CA LEU A 381 5.33 2.92 19.92
C LEU A 381 5.36 4.45 19.81
N HIS A 382 4.58 5.06 18.91
CA HIS A 382 4.53 6.52 18.76
C HIS A 382 3.40 7.18 19.57
N LYS A 383 2.48 6.41 20.17
CA LYS A 383 1.34 6.94 20.91
C LYS A 383 1.73 7.25 22.36
N LYS A 384 1.54 8.51 22.80
CA LYS A 384 1.95 9.01 24.11
C LYS A 384 1.45 8.19 25.30
N GLN A 385 0.21 7.68 25.21
CA GLN A 385 -0.39 6.84 26.25
C GLN A 385 0.37 5.53 26.50
N PHE A 386 1.09 5.01 25.48
CA PHE A 386 1.88 3.79 25.58
C PHE A 386 3.34 4.10 25.88
N TYR A 387 4.03 4.95 25.09
CA TYR A 387 5.46 5.13 25.22
C TYR A 387 5.91 5.74 26.55
N LYS A 388 5.05 6.48 27.26
CA LYS A 388 5.34 7.00 28.59
C LYS A 388 5.69 5.92 29.62
N ASN A 389 5.14 4.71 29.45
CA ASN A 389 5.29 3.59 30.35
C ASN A 389 6.17 2.47 29.74
N MET A 390 6.82 2.73 28.61
CA MET A 390 7.76 1.82 27.96
C MET A 390 9.17 2.04 28.48
N GLU A 391 9.94 0.96 28.61
CA GLU A 391 11.33 1.00 29.07
C GLU A 391 12.23 1.77 28.10
N TYR A 392 12.00 1.59 26.79
CA TYR A 392 12.78 2.24 25.73
C TYR A 392 12.12 3.50 25.17
N GLY A 393 10.91 3.84 25.64
CA GLY A 393 10.23 5.10 25.35
C GLY A 393 9.67 5.20 23.92
N TYR A 394 9.77 6.38 23.36
CA TYR A 394 9.22 6.72 22.03
C TYR A 394 10.03 6.11 20.89
N ALA A 395 9.33 5.46 19.95
CA ALA A 395 9.86 5.16 18.63
C ALA A 395 8.81 5.41 17.56
N ARG A 396 9.26 5.56 16.31
CA ARG A 396 8.38 5.74 15.16
C ARG A 396 7.90 4.39 14.64
N GLY A 397 6.99 3.76 15.39
CA GLY A 397 6.49 2.42 15.06
C GLY A 397 5.97 2.28 13.64
N TRP A 398 5.41 3.33 13.06
CA TRP A 398 4.98 3.38 11.67
C TRP A 398 6.14 3.32 10.66
N GLU A 399 7.36 3.81 11.01
CA GLU A 399 8.56 3.60 10.18
C GLU A 399 8.98 2.13 10.18
N ALA A 400 8.92 1.48 11.35
CA ALA A 400 9.20 0.05 11.45
C ALA A 400 8.22 -0.80 10.63
N VAL A 401 6.93 -0.45 10.67
CA VAL A 401 5.91 -1.12 9.84
C VAL A 401 6.26 -1.00 8.37
N GLN A 402 6.51 0.23 7.89
CA GLN A 402 6.86 0.46 6.50
C GLN A 402 8.16 -0.25 6.09
N TYR A 403 9.15 -0.23 6.98
CA TYR A 403 10.42 -0.91 6.76
C TYR A 403 10.22 -2.41 6.52
N ILE A 404 9.45 -3.07 7.38
CA ILE A 404 9.17 -4.50 7.28
C ILE A 404 8.42 -4.82 5.99
N GLU A 405 7.40 -4.04 5.66
CA GLU A 405 6.60 -4.23 4.43
C GLU A 405 7.46 -4.05 3.18
N ASN A 406 8.30 -3.03 3.13
CA ASN A 406 9.20 -2.80 2.01
C ASN A 406 10.23 -3.92 1.83
N VAL A 407 10.88 -4.37 2.92
CA VAL A 407 11.86 -5.46 2.85
C VAL A 407 11.22 -6.75 2.36
N LYS A 408 10.04 -7.12 2.90
CA LYS A 408 9.30 -8.30 2.42
C LYS A 408 9.00 -8.19 0.92
N GLN A 409 8.57 -7.04 0.48
CA GLN A 409 8.27 -6.79 -0.92
C GLN A 409 9.51 -6.93 -1.83
N TYR A 410 10.64 -6.31 -1.46
CA TYR A 410 11.87 -6.46 -2.24
C TYR A 410 12.33 -7.92 -2.27
N TYR A 411 12.22 -8.62 -1.15
CA TYR A 411 12.54 -10.05 -1.06
C TYR A 411 11.69 -10.89 -2.02
N ASP A 412 10.38 -10.64 -2.06
CA ASP A 412 9.45 -11.35 -2.94
C ASP A 412 9.79 -11.12 -4.42
N ILE A 413 10.11 -9.85 -4.79
CA ILE A 413 10.49 -9.51 -6.17
C ILE A 413 11.80 -10.21 -6.58
N ILE A 414 12.84 -10.17 -5.72
CA ILE A 414 14.12 -10.84 -5.99
C ILE A 414 13.89 -12.35 -6.15
N SER A 415 13.11 -12.95 -5.25
CA SER A 415 12.85 -14.40 -5.26
C SER A 415 12.15 -14.85 -6.53
N PHE A 416 11.18 -14.12 -6.99
CA PHE A 416 10.47 -14.45 -8.22
C PHE A 416 11.36 -14.33 -9.47
N LEU A 417 12.09 -13.24 -9.58
CA LEU A 417 12.94 -13.05 -10.75
C LEU A 417 14.01 -14.13 -10.82
N GLU A 418 14.58 -14.52 -9.67
CA GLU A 418 15.51 -15.65 -9.62
C GLU A 418 14.87 -16.97 -10.05
N GLU A 419 13.64 -17.26 -9.62
CA GLU A 419 12.91 -18.47 -10.03
C GLU A 419 12.58 -18.47 -11.52
N LYS A 420 12.19 -17.31 -12.05
CA LYS A 420 11.91 -17.16 -13.48
C LYS A 420 13.15 -17.41 -14.33
N ASP A 421 14.29 -16.86 -13.94
CA ASP A 421 15.57 -17.06 -14.65
C ASP A 421 16.00 -18.53 -14.60
N LYS A 422 15.86 -19.21 -13.46
CA LYS A 422 16.11 -20.65 -13.34
C LYS A 422 15.21 -21.48 -14.24
N LYS A 423 13.93 -21.16 -14.36
CA LYS A 423 13.00 -21.85 -15.27
C LYS A 423 13.39 -21.66 -16.73
N ILE A 424 13.76 -20.44 -17.13
CA ILE A 424 14.22 -20.15 -18.49
C ILE A 424 15.50 -20.93 -18.80
N GLN A 425 16.49 -20.94 -17.91
CA GLN A 425 17.73 -21.68 -18.08
C GLN A 425 17.49 -23.20 -18.18
N ASN A 426 16.63 -23.75 -17.32
CA ASN A 426 16.29 -25.18 -17.37
C ASN A 426 15.57 -25.58 -18.67
N ASN A 427 14.68 -24.73 -19.18
CA ASN A 427 14.02 -24.99 -20.45
C ASN A 427 15.00 -24.95 -21.64
N ILE A 428 15.95 -24.00 -21.64
CA ILE A 428 17.02 -23.93 -22.66
C ILE A 428 17.90 -25.17 -22.62
N LEU A 429 18.22 -25.65 -21.40
CA LEU A 429 19.05 -26.85 -21.24
C LEU A 429 18.32 -28.15 -21.65
N GLN A 430 16.98 -28.19 -21.51
CA GLN A 430 16.16 -29.35 -21.91
C GLN A 430 15.88 -29.39 -23.42
N GLU A 431 15.78 -28.22 -24.07
CA GLU A 431 15.51 -28.17 -25.52
C GLU A 431 16.74 -28.43 -26.40
N GLY A 432 17.97 -28.42 -25.84
CA GLY A 432 19.23 -28.65 -26.57
C GLY A 432 19.43 -27.67 -27.74
N PRO A 433 20.62 -27.50 -28.29
CA PRO A 433 20.79 -26.73 -29.51
C PRO A 433 20.07 -27.46 -30.64
N LYS A 434 19.04 -26.85 -31.21
CA LYS A 434 18.43 -27.28 -32.49
C LYS A 434 19.55 -27.22 -33.50
N THR A 435 20.18 -28.36 -33.77
CA THR A 435 21.13 -28.48 -34.86
C THR A 435 20.45 -28.01 -36.15
N LEU A 436 21.03 -26.97 -36.75
CA LEU A 436 20.74 -26.50 -38.09
C LEU A 436 21.05 -27.59 -39.11
#